data_62fa8b3f991d62e969a86a522f1c0b98
#
_entry.id   62fa8b3f991d62e969a86a522f1c0b98
#
_cell.length_a   1.000
_cell.length_b   1.000
_cell.length_c   1.000
_cell.angle_alpha   90.00
_cell.angle_beta   90.00
_cell.angle_gamma   90.00
#
_symmetry.space_group_name_H-M   'P 1'
#
loop_
_entity.id
_entity.type
_entity.pdbx_description
1 polymer ?
#
loop_
_entity_poly.entity_id
_entity_poly.type
_entity_poly.pdbx_seq_one_letter_code
_entity_poly.pdbx_strand_id
1 'polypeptide(L)'
;MISYRGDEAFDWFGCSRVQSLIVGYAGTTSRIDSLDRRKTLTGALRFARLLFFGYRGELQKMTNESSDLLRNAAAVWKKMSEFSYHFTYGYKNKLYSIQLLFPPERFPHIAGFQYLKDIALPRYNPSKILDMILAGKIRADQIEKGIYYEESVKPRLQAISRLQETIEDTFLFYSYRPEFYSFSTRIHADYLVSSTSLPADFIFIIKSDSRGEAEVCDFVCCSAFEQTGRDFRENQRMRTILKKERFHIPTGTSVILFDRLSRQLQKV
;
A
#
# COMPACT_ATOMS: atom_id res chain seq x y z
N MET A 1 -16.22 25.25 38.76
CA MET A 1 -15.01 26.10 38.91
C MET A 1 -13.84 25.16 39.18
N ILE A 2 -13.22 24.60 38.13
CA ILE A 2 -11.99 23.78 38.22
C ILE A 2 -11.06 24.32 37.12
N SER A 3 -9.95 24.89 37.59
CA SER A 3 -8.86 25.46 36.82
C SER A 3 -8.01 24.33 36.24
N TYR A 4 -7.83 24.26 34.93
CA TYR A 4 -6.75 23.51 34.32
C TYR A 4 -5.57 24.45 34.06
N ARG A 5 -4.54 24.28 34.87
CA ARG A 5 -3.18 24.71 34.59
C ARG A 5 -2.45 23.52 33.98
N GLY A 6 -1.62 23.82 33.02
CA GLY A 6 -0.47 23.02 32.97
C GLY A 6 0.13 22.73 31.64
N ASP A 7 1.19 23.40 31.40
CA ASP A 7 2.23 23.15 30.44
C ASP A 7 2.73 21.70 30.55
N GLU A 8 2.44 20.85 29.60
CA GLU A 8 3.22 19.64 29.33
C GLU A 8 4.20 19.94 28.22
N ALA A 9 5.43 20.26 28.64
CA ALA A 9 6.60 20.28 27.76
C ALA A 9 6.79 18.86 27.20
N PHE A 10 6.69 18.72 25.89
CA PHE A 10 6.99 17.48 25.17
C PHE A 10 8.46 17.11 25.42
N ASP A 11 8.68 16.00 26.09
CA ASP A 11 10.01 15.48 26.42
C ASP A 11 10.67 14.91 25.17
N TRP A 12 11.48 15.71 24.48
CA TRP A 12 12.20 15.40 23.25
C TRP A 12 13.41 14.47 23.44
N PHE A 13 13.68 13.98 24.64
CA PHE A 13 14.88 13.20 24.96
C PHE A 13 14.67 11.67 25.03
N GLY A 14 13.50 11.17 24.68
CA GLY A 14 13.16 9.75 24.79
C GLY A 14 13.74 8.81 23.73
N CYS A 15 14.47 9.28 22.72
CA CYS A 15 15.02 8.40 21.69
C CYS A 15 16.41 7.87 22.09
N SER A 16 16.49 6.59 22.50
CA SER A 16 17.71 5.91 22.97
C SER A 16 18.90 5.96 21.98
N ARG A 17 18.68 6.18 20.71
CA ARG A 17 19.72 6.35 19.68
C ARG A 17 20.41 7.71 19.70
N VAL A 18 19.73 8.76 20.16
CA VAL A 18 20.32 10.12 20.25
C VAL A 18 21.17 10.23 21.52
N GLN A 19 20.79 9.57 22.61
CA GLN A 19 21.58 9.55 23.86
C GLN A 19 22.93 8.84 23.69
N SER A 20 23.00 7.73 22.94
CA SER A 20 24.27 7.02 22.69
C SER A 20 25.27 7.81 21.84
N LEU A 21 24.82 8.71 20.95
CA LEU A 21 25.67 9.57 20.16
C LEU A 21 26.24 10.76 20.97
N ILE A 22 25.47 11.32 21.90
CA ILE A 22 25.91 12.42 22.77
C ILE A 22 26.91 11.94 23.84
N VAL A 23 26.69 10.75 24.38
CA VAL A 23 27.61 10.16 25.40
C VAL A 23 28.95 9.75 24.79
N GLY A 24 28.94 9.25 23.52
CA GLY A 24 30.18 8.92 22.80
C GLY A 24 31.10 10.11 22.52
N TYR A 25 30.53 11.31 22.38
CA TYR A 25 31.31 12.54 22.11
C TYR A 25 31.82 13.21 23.39
N ALA A 26 31.15 13.04 24.52
CA ALA A 26 31.58 13.62 25.80
C ALA A 26 32.73 12.84 26.48
N GLY A 27 32.92 11.54 26.12
CA GLY A 27 33.96 10.69 26.72
C GLY A 27 35.39 10.91 26.20
N THR A 28 35.58 11.65 25.10
CA THR A 28 36.88 11.83 24.46
C THR A 28 37.52 13.22 24.72
N THR A 29 36.89 14.08 25.52
CA THR A 29 37.36 15.48 25.69
C THR A 29 38.13 15.76 27.00
N SER A 30 38.75 14.76 27.63
CA SER A 30 39.48 14.96 28.89
C SER A 30 40.94 15.47 28.77
N ARG A 31 41.37 15.95 27.61
CA ARG A 31 42.67 16.68 27.48
C ARG A 31 42.68 17.54 26.21
N ILE A 32 42.13 18.73 26.25
CA ILE A 32 42.35 19.73 25.20
C ILE A 32 42.52 21.11 25.87
N ASP A 33 43.67 21.72 25.58
CA ASP A 33 44.07 23.04 26.07
C ASP A 33 43.12 24.19 25.63
N SER A 34 43.12 25.26 26.43
CA SER A 34 42.15 26.36 26.40
C SER A 34 42.09 27.19 25.08
N LEU A 35 42.99 26.96 24.14
CA LEU A 35 43.03 27.70 22.86
C LEU A 35 42.13 27.07 21.74
N ASP A 36 41.66 25.87 21.90
CA ASP A 36 40.93 25.16 20.83
C ASP A 36 39.41 25.12 21.02
N ARG A 37 38.89 25.64 22.13
CA ARG A 37 37.43 25.65 22.42
C ARG A 37 36.58 26.37 21.38
N ARG A 38 37.11 27.43 20.76
CA ARG A 38 36.37 28.17 19.71
C ARG A 38 36.24 27.37 18.41
N LYS A 39 37.27 26.64 18.02
CA LYS A 39 37.27 25.80 16.82
C LYS A 39 36.36 24.58 16.99
N THR A 40 36.35 23.97 18.19
CA THR A 40 35.51 22.81 18.53
C THR A 40 34.04 23.20 18.59
N LEU A 41 33.72 24.39 19.16
CA LEU A 41 32.33 24.89 19.16
C LEU A 41 31.81 25.18 17.75
N THR A 42 32.68 25.78 16.90
CA THR A 42 32.32 26.07 15.50
C THR A 42 32.14 24.79 14.67
N GLY A 43 32.94 23.77 14.95
CA GLY A 43 32.80 22.42 14.36
C GLY A 43 31.50 21.72 14.79
N ALA A 44 31.20 21.77 16.08
CA ALA A 44 29.97 21.17 16.64
C ALA A 44 28.70 21.87 16.12
N LEU A 45 28.73 23.21 16.01
CA LEU A 45 27.63 23.98 15.41
C LEU A 45 27.46 23.73 13.92
N ARG A 46 28.54 23.51 13.16
CA ARG A 46 28.50 23.12 11.75
C ARG A 46 27.93 21.73 11.61
N PHE A 47 28.31 20.77 12.47
CA PHE A 47 27.81 19.42 12.46
C PHE A 47 26.33 19.33 12.85
N ALA A 48 25.91 20.06 13.90
CA ALA A 48 24.51 20.20 14.27
C ALA A 48 23.66 20.84 13.16
N ARG A 49 24.23 21.83 12.44
CA ARG A 49 23.57 22.47 11.31
C ARG A 49 23.42 21.52 10.12
N LEU A 50 24.41 20.67 9.83
CA LEU A 50 24.36 19.63 8.80
C LEU A 50 23.34 18.53 9.14
N LEU A 51 23.28 18.10 10.41
CA LEU A 51 22.25 17.15 10.88
C LEU A 51 20.86 17.77 10.79
N PHE A 52 20.69 19.05 11.15
CA PHE A 52 19.40 19.75 11.08
C PHE A 52 18.93 19.95 9.63
N PHE A 53 19.85 20.24 8.71
CA PHE A 53 19.55 20.34 7.28
C PHE A 53 19.26 18.95 6.65
N GLY A 54 19.98 17.90 7.06
CA GLY A 54 19.71 16.52 6.67
C GLY A 54 18.33 16.07 7.14
N TYR A 55 18.00 16.32 8.41
CA TYR A 55 16.70 15.98 8.99
C TYR A 55 15.54 16.76 8.36
N ARG A 56 15.75 18.02 8.00
CA ARG A 56 14.77 18.83 7.27
C ARG A 56 14.57 18.35 5.83
N GLY A 57 15.62 17.84 5.19
CA GLY A 57 15.56 17.21 3.87
C GLY A 57 14.80 15.88 3.89
N GLU A 58 14.99 15.06 4.92
CA GLU A 58 14.23 13.82 5.12
C GLU A 58 12.76 14.08 5.47
N LEU A 59 12.47 15.05 6.35
CA LEU A 59 11.10 15.49 6.63
C LEU A 59 10.41 16.04 5.37
N GLN A 60 11.13 16.79 4.55
CA GLN A 60 10.59 17.33 3.31
C GLN A 60 10.39 16.24 2.23
N LYS A 61 11.24 15.20 2.24
CA LYS A 61 11.04 13.99 1.43
C LYS A 61 9.83 13.18 1.90
N MET A 62 9.68 12.96 3.21
CA MET A 62 8.53 12.27 3.79
C MET A 62 7.21 13.02 3.53
N THR A 63 7.20 14.36 3.59
CA THR A 63 6.00 15.16 3.26
C THR A 63 5.71 15.17 1.77
N ASN A 64 6.72 15.10 0.90
CA ASN A 64 6.53 14.95 -0.54
C ASN A 64 6.06 13.53 -0.91
N GLU A 65 6.54 12.49 -0.23
CA GLU A 65 6.06 11.13 -0.42
C GLU A 65 4.59 10.97 0.00
N SER A 66 4.17 11.64 1.07
CA SER A 66 2.76 11.66 1.49
C SER A 66 1.88 12.41 0.49
N SER A 67 2.33 13.56 -0.05
CA SER A 67 1.57 14.33 -1.04
C SER A 67 1.41 13.59 -2.37
N ASP A 68 2.30 12.67 -2.68
CA ASP A 68 2.28 11.89 -3.91
C ASP A 68 1.54 10.54 -3.78
N LEU A 69 1.26 10.04 -2.55
CA LEU A 69 0.67 8.72 -2.35
C LEU A 69 -0.70 8.57 -3.03
N LEU A 70 -1.59 9.55 -2.89
CA LEU A 70 -2.89 9.54 -3.55
C LEU A 70 -2.75 9.52 -5.07
N ARG A 71 -1.89 10.40 -5.61
CA ARG A 71 -1.66 10.52 -7.05
C ARG A 71 -0.98 9.28 -7.61
N ASN A 72 -0.02 8.71 -6.87
CA ASN A 72 0.63 7.47 -7.25
C ASN A 72 -0.36 6.29 -7.29
N ALA A 73 -1.17 6.11 -6.25
CA ALA A 73 -2.21 5.08 -6.23
C ALA A 73 -3.20 5.25 -7.39
N ALA A 74 -3.64 6.48 -7.69
CA ALA A 74 -4.52 6.76 -8.82
C ALA A 74 -3.86 6.45 -10.17
N ALA A 75 -2.57 6.79 -10.35
CA ALA A 75 -1.82 6.50 -11.57
C ALA A 75 -1.65 4.99 -11.79
N VAL A 76 -1.30 4.25 -10.72
CA VAL A 76 -1.20 2.78 -10.79
C VAL A 76 -2.56 2.17 -11.14
N TRP A 77 -3.64 2.58 -10.49
CA TRP A 77 -4.98 2.05 -10.79
C TRP A 77 -5.41 2.37 -12.23
N LYS A 78 -5.14 3.60 -12.72
CA LYS A 78 -5.42 3.99 -14.11
C LYS A 78 -4.68 3.09 -15.10
N LYS A 79 -3.40 2.84 -14.84
CA LYS A 79 -2.59 1.91 -15.64
C LYS A 79 -3.15 0.49 -15.59
N MET A 80 -3.47 -0.01 -14.38
CA MET A 80 -4.05 -1.35 -14.19
C MET A 80 -5.38 -1.54 -14.90
N SER A 81 -6.17 -0.46 -15.08
CA SER A 81 -7.44 -0.53 -15.81
C SER A 81 -7.29 -0.78 -17.32
N GLU A 82 -6.10 -0.66 -17.87
CA GLU A 82 -5.78 -0.99 -19.26
C GLU A 82 -5.43 -2.48 -19.45
N PHE A 83 -5.33 -3.25 -18.35
CA PHE A 83 -4.96 -4.66 -18.39
C PHE A 83 -6.04 -5.56 -17.79
N SER A 84 -6.11 -6.78 -18.31
CA SER A 84 -6.71 -7.92 -17.61
C SER A 84 -5.63 -8.94 -17.27
N TYR A 85 -5.78 -9.57 -16.11
CA TYR A 85 -4.87 -10.61 -15.62
C TYR A 85 -5.56 -11.95 -15.57
N HIS A 86 -4.99 -12.93 -16.24
CA HIS A 86 -5.52 -14.29 -16.30
C HIS A 86 -4.69 -15.18 -15.39
N PHE A 87 -5.34 -15.82 -14.41
CA PHE A 87 -4.71 -16.77 -13.50
C PHE A 87 -5.30 -18.14 -13.70
N THR A 88 -4.45 -19.13 -14.01
CA THR A 88 -4.82 -20.53 -13.98
C THR A 88 -4.26 -21.18 -12.72
N TYR A 89 -5.12 -21.81 -11.93
CA TYR A 89 -4.74 -22.52 -10.71
C TYR A 89 -5.30 -23.94 -10.68
N GLY A 90 -4.58 -24.83 -9.96
CA GLY A 90 -4.98 -26.22 -9.75
C GLY A 90 -5.76 -26.40 -8.45
N TYR A 91 -6.82 -27.22 -8.51
CA TYR A 91 -7.54 -27.68 -7.33
C TYR A 91 -8.22 -29.03 -7.59
N LYS A 92 -8.00 -30.04 -6.70
CA LYS A 92 -8.58 -31.38 -6.80
C LYS A 92 -8.43 -31.98 -8.21
N ASN A 93 -7.24 -31.97 -8.77
CA ASN A 93 -6.89 -32.46 -10.11
C ASN A 93 -7.66 -31.79 -11.27
N LYS A 94 -8.23 -30.61 -11.04
CA LYS A 94 -8.87 -29.78 -12.06
C LYS A 94 -8.18 -28.45 -12.18
N LEU A 95 -8.20 -27.90 -13.40
CA LEU A 95 -7.73 -26.53 -13.68
C LEU A 95 -8.93 -25.57 -13.63
N TYR A 96 -8.67 -24.41 -13.07
CA TYR A 96 -9.62 -23.31 -13.00
C TYR A 96 -8.94 -22.06 -13.52
N SER A 97 -9.66 -21.25 -14.27
CA SER A 97 -9.16 -19.97 -14.77
C SER A 97 -10.07 -18.84 -14.32
N ILE A 98 -9.44 -17.73 -13.93
CA ILE A 98 -10.12 -16.48 -13.58
C ILE A 98 -9.49 -15.34 -14.37
N GLN A 99 -10.29 -14.34 -14.70
CA GLN A 99 -9.85 -13.09 -15.29
C GLN A 99 -10.09 -11.97 -14.28
N LEU A 100 -9.02 -11.28 -13.88
CA LEU A 100 -9.07 -10.16 -12.93
C LEU A 100 -9.00 -8.83 -13.67
N LEU A 101 -9.95 -7.95 -13.38
CA LEU A 101 -10.13 -6.63 -13.96
C LEU A 101 -10.06 -5.54 -12.87
N PHE A 102 -9.67 -4.32 -13.28
CA PHE A 102 -9.55 -3.15 -12.41
C PHE A 102 -10.35 -1.96 -12.97
N PRO A 103 -11.71 -2.01 -12.94
CA PRO A 103 -12.53 -0.93 -13.51
C PRO A 103 -12.28 0.42 -12.83
N PRO A 104 -12.12 1.52 -13.60
CA PRO A 104 -11.81 2.85 -13.06
C PRO A 104 -12.79 3.34 -11.99
N GLU A 105 -14.08 3.02 -12.14
CA GLU A 105 -15.16 3.42 -11.23
C GLU A 105 -15.06 2.76 -9.85
N ARG A 106 -14.29 1.68 -9.72
CA ARG A 106 -14.06 1.00 -8.43
C ARG A 106 -13.01 1.71 -7.56
N PHE A 107 -12.15 2.54 -8.13
CA PHE A 107 -11.06 3.18 -7.41
C PHE A 107 -11.49 3.91 -6.13
N PRO A 108 -12.53 4.79 -6.14
CA PRO A 108 -12.89 5.53 -4.93
C PRO A 108 -13.28 4.62 -3.75
N HIS A 109 -13.94 3.51 -4.06
CA HIS A 109 -14.31 2.51 -3.07
C HIS A 109 -13.09 1.77 -2.54
N ILE A 110 -12.21 1.29 -3.43
CA ILE A 110 -11.00 0.55 -3.04
C ILE A 110 -10.04 1.46 -2.25
N ALA A 111 -9.90 2.72 -2.65
CA ALA A 111 -9.11 3.73 -1.95
C ALA A 111 -9.70 4.13 -0.58
N GLY A 112 -10.93 3.73 -0.27
CA GLY A 112 -11.55 3.97 1.04
C GLY A 112 -12.24 5.33 1.16
N PHE A 113 -12.60 6.00 0.07
CA PHE A 113 -13.26 7.32 0.13
C PHE A 113 -14.60 7.31 0.86
N GLN A 114 -15.26 6.17 0.98
CA GLN A 114 -16.46 6.00 1.80
C GLN A 114 -16.22 6.22 3.31
N TYR A 115 -14.98 6.20 3.78
CA TYR A 115 -14.61 6.50 5.16
C TYR A 115 -14.41 8.00 5.42
N LEU A 116 -14.24 8.81 4.37
CA LEU A 116 -14.00 10.26 4.43
C LEU A 116 -15.34 11.04 4.49
N LYS A 117 -16.25 10.67 5.41
CA LYS A 117 -17.58 11.30 5.54
C LYS A 117 -17.52 12.70 6.15
N ASP A 118 -16.47 13.00 6.86
CA ASP A 118 -16.15 14.26 7.55
C ASP A 118 -15.50 15.29 6.62
N ILE A 119 -15.15 14.89 5.39
CA ILE A 119 -14.55 15.77 4.39
C ILE A 119 -15.53 16.05 3.26
N ALA A 120 -15.67 17.33 2.92
CA ALA A 120 -16.43 17.75 1.74
C ALA A 120 -15.64 17.47 0.45
N LEU A 121 -15.67 16.22 0.01
CA LEU A 121 -15.13 15.86 -1.32
C LEU A 121 -16.15 16.21 -2.41
N PRO A 122 -15.70 16.74 -3.55
CA PRO A 122 -16.59 16.98 -4.68
C PRO A 122 -17.29 15.68 -5.11
N ARG A 123 -18.61 15.73 -5.28
CA ARG A 123 -19.40 14.59 -5.74
C ARG A 123 -19.25 14.43 -7.26
N TYR A 124 -18.24 13.71 -7.68
CA TYR A 124 -18.05 13.33 -9.08
C TYR A 124 -18.62 11.93 -9.35
N ASN A 125 -18.92 11.67 -10.63
CA ASN A 125 -19.13 10.30 -11.06
C ASN A 125 -17.87 9.46 -10.72
N PRO A 126 -18.01 8.28 -10.10
CA PRO A 126 -16.90 7.43 -9.69
C PRO A 126 -15.85 7.22 -10.81
N SER A 127 -16.29 7.06 -12.05
CA SER A 127 -15.38 6.88 -13.20
C SER A 127 -14.49 8.09 -13.48
N LYS A 128 -14.85 9.31 -13.02
CA LYS A 128 -14.07 10.55 -13.21
C LYS A 128 -13.11 10.86 -12.06
N ILE A 129 -13.23 10.16 -10.92
CA ILE A 129 -12.41 10.45 -9.73
C ILE A 129 -10.93 10.31 -10.02
N LEU A 130 -10.51 9.27 -10.74
CA LEU A 130 -9.11 9.08 -11.14
C LEU A 130 -8.57 10.30 -11.92
N ASP A 131 -9.31 10.73 -12.90
CA ASP A 131 -8.91 11.86 -13.76
C ASP A 131 -8.89 13.17 -12.94
N MET A 132 -9.78 13.33 -11.95
CA MET A 132 -9.79 14.49 -11.05
C MET A 132 -8.57 14.50 -10.11
N ILE A 133 -8.14 13.34 -9.61
CA ILE A 133 -6.93 13.23 -8.79
C ILE A 133 -5.69 13.53 -9.64
N LEU A 134 -5.58 12.90 -10.81
CA LEU A 134 -4.46 13.09 -11.72
C LEU A 134 -4.34 14.54 -12.21
N ALA A 135 -5.48 15.23 -12.38
CA ALA A 135 -5.54 16.65 -12.73
C ALA A 135 -5.32 17.59 -11.51
N GLY A 136 -5.09 17.07 -10.32
CA GLY A 136 -4.88 17.86 -9.08
C GLY A 136 -6.13 18.56 -8.53
N LYS A 137 -7.32 18.20 -9.00
CA LYS A 137 -8.60 18.74 -8.49
C LYS A 137 -9.02 18.12 -7.17
N ILE A 138 -8.61 16.88 -6.91
CA ILE A 138 -8.68 16.21 -5.61
C ILE A 138 -7.23 16.00 -5.18
N ARG A 139 -6.85 16.55 -4.02
CA ARG A 139 -5.47 16.57 -3.53
C ARG A 139 -5.32 15.78 -2.24
N ALA A 140 -4.10 15.29 -1.99
CA ALA A 140 -3.76 14.54 -0.80
C ALA A 140 -4.05 15.35 0.48
N ASP A 141 -3.68 16.64 0.52
CA ASP A 141 -3.89 17.53 1.67
C ASP A 141 -5.38 17.72 2.06
N GLN A 142 -6.31 17.42 1.16
CA GLN A 142 -7.73 17.44 1.44
C GLN A 142 -8.18 16.16 2.15
N ILE A 143 -7.72 14.99 1.67
CA ILE A 143 -8.15 13.69 2.21
C ILE A 143 -7.42 13.33 3.52
N GLU A 144 -6.19 13.79 3.70
CA GLU A 144 -5.35 13.57 4.89
C GLU A 144 -5.94 14.20 6.16
N LYS A 145 -6.84 15.17 6.02
CA LYS A 145 -7.57 15.78 7.13
C LYS A 145 -8.67 14.89 7.69
N GLY A 146 -9.03 13.81 7.00
CA GLY A 146 -10.08 12.90 7.43
C GLY A 146 -9.72 12.12 8.68
N ILE A 147 -10.66 12.03 9.61
CA ILE A 147 -10.46 11.33 10.91
C ILE A 147 -10.01 9.88 10.68
N TYR A 148 -10.53 9.22 9.64
CA TYR A 148 -10.19 7.83 9.32
C TYR A 148 -9.11 7.67 8.26
N TYR A 149 -8.38 8.74 7.93
CA TYR A 149 -7.35 8.68 6.88
C TYR A 149 -6.24 7.69 7.24
N GLU A 150 -5.59 7.86 8.37
CA GLU A 150 -4.44 7.03 8.79
C GLU A 150 -4.82 5.55 8.94
N GLU A 151 -5.99 5.28 9.52
CA GLU A 151 -6.42 3.90 9.82
C GLU A 151 -7.02 3.19 8.60
N SER A 152 -7.80 3.90 7.78
CA SER A 152 -8.65 3.26 6.77
C SER A 152 -8.28 3.59 5.33
N VAL A 153 -7.73 4.78 5.05
CA VAL A 153 -7.45 5.25 3.68
C VAL A 153 -5.99 5.01 3.31
N LYS A 154 -5.08 5.46 4.14
CA LYS A 154 -3.64 5.36 3.89
C LYS A 154 -3.15 3.92 3.61
N PRO A 155 -3.50 2.89 4.41
CA PRO A 155 -3.10 1.52 4.13
C PRO A 155 -3.65 1.00 2.78
N ARG A 156 -4.80 1.52 2.34
CA ARG A 156 -5.38 1.20 1.04
C ARG A 156 -4.61 1.84 -0.10
N LEU A 157 -4.28 3.12 0.02
CA LEU A 157 -3.47 3.82 -0.98
C LEU A 157 -2.08 3.21 -1.11
N GLN A 158 -1.48 2.77 0.01
CA GLN A 158 -0.19 2.06 0.02
C GLN A 158 -0.26 0.74 -0.76
N ALA A 159 -1.27 -0.10 -0.48
CA ALA A 159 -1.45 -1.34 -1.22
C ALA A 159 -1.75 -1.10 -2.71
N ILE A 160 -2.58 -0.08 -3.04
CA ILE A 160 -2.87 0.26 -4.44
C ILE A 160 -1.63 0.75 -5.16
N SER A 161 -0.77 1.53 -4.52
CA SER A 161 0.47 2.04 -5.15
C SER A 161 1.46 0.92 -5.52
N ARG A 162 1.38 -0.23 -4.84
CA ARG A 162 2.18 -1.45 -5.14
C ARG A 162 1.39 -2.53 -5.88
N LEU A 163 0.13 -2.24 -6.27
CA LEU A 163 -0.80 -3.24 -6.79
C LEU A 163 -0.27 -3.97 -8.04
N GLN A 164 0.32 -3.23 -8.98
CA GLN A 164 0.89 -3.82 -10.19
C GLN A 164 2.02 -4.80 -9.83
N GLU A 165 2.95 -4.36 -9.01
CA GLU A 165 4.06 -5.19 -8.54
C GLU A 165 3.55 -6.44 -7.83
N THR A 166 2.61 -6.30 -6.89
CA THR A 166 2.02 -7.43 -6.16
C THR A 166 1.37 -8.45 -7.10
N ILE A 167 0.65 -8.02 -8.14
CA ILE A 167 -0.03 -8.92 -9.07
C ILE A 167 0.93 -9.57 -10.07
N GLU A 168 1.95 -8.83 -10.51
CA GLU A 168 2.89 -9.33 -11.53
C GLU A 168 4.00 -10.20 -10.94
N ASP A 169 4.42 -9.95 -9.71
CA ASP A 169 5.43 -10.74 -9.02
C ASP A 169 4.85 -12.00 -8.35
N THR A 170 5.62 -12.63 -7.48
CA THR A 170 5.19 -13.80 -6.71
C THR A 170 4.24 -13.39 -5.59
N PHE A 171 3.06 -14.00 -5.57
CA PHE A 171 2.06 -13.81 -4.51
C PHE A 171 1.48 -15.13 -4.03
N LEU A 172 0.86 -15.10 -2.85
CA LEU A 172 0.09 -16.20 -2.29
C LEU A 172 -1.40 -16.03 -2.66
N PHE A 173 -2.03 -17.10 -3.14
CA PHE A 173 -3.40 -17.08 -3.62
C PHE A 173 -4.26 -18.02 -2.80
N TYR A 174 -5.38 -17.52 -2.26
CA TYR A 174 -6.24 -18.25 -1.35
C TYR A 174 -7.70 -18.20 -1.84
N SER A 175 -8.45 -19.29 -1.59
CA SER A 175 -9.92 -19.20 -1.55
C SER A 175 -10.30 -18.47 -0.28
N TYR A 176 -11.05 -17.38 -0.42
CA TYR A 176 -11.48 -16.58 0.72
C TYR A 176 -12.75 -17.18 1.36
N ARG A 177 -12.67 -17.43 2.66
CA ARG A 177 -13.76 -18.04 3.46
C ARG A 177 -13.82 -17.34 4.81
N PRO A 178 -14.61 -16.26 4.94
CA PRO A 178 -14.69 -15.49 6.18
C PRO A 178 -15.22 -16.28 7.37
N GLU A 179 -15.98 -17.35 7.14
CA GLU A 179 -16.49 -18.24 8.18
C GLU A 179 -15.40 -19.01 8.95
N PHE A 180 -14.17 -19.04 8.45
CA PHE A 180 -13.05 -19.73 9.11
C PHE A 180 -12.19 -18.81 9.99
N TYR A 181 -12.52 -17.52 10.04
CA TYR A 181 -11.82 -16.60 10.93
C TYR A 181 -12.34 -16.65 12.37
N SER A 182 -11.45 -16.37 13.31
CA SER A 182 -11.78 -16.14 14.72
C SER A 182 -12.38 -14.73 14.95
N PHE A 183 -12.45 -13.90 13.93
CA PHE A 183 -12.97 -12.54 13.96
C PHE A 183 -14.01 -12.31 12.87
N SER A 184 -14.90 -11.33 13.09
CA SER A 184 -15.85 -10.92 12.06
C SER A 184 -15.22 -9.95 11.05
N THR A 185 -15.65 -10.05 9.79
CA THR A 185 -15.25 -9.13 8.70
C THR A 185 -16.47 -8.79 7.84
N ARG A 186 -16.45 -7.58 7.27
CA ARG A 186 -17.46 -7.12 6.32
C ARG A 186 -17.02 -7.30 4.86
N ILE A 187 -15.86 -7.93 4.64
CA ILE A 187 -15.35 -8.14 3.29
C ILE A 187 -16.08 -9.33 2.68
N HIS A 188 -16.73 -9.11 1.55
CA HIS A 188 -17.30 -10.15 0.70
C HIS A 188 -16.39 -10.34 -0.51
N ALA A 189 -15.80 -11.53 -0.62
CA ALA A 189 -14.87 -11.88 -1.68
C ALA A 189 -14.88 -13.40 -1.90
N ASP A 190 -14.37 -13.84 -3.06
CA ASP A 190 -14.18 -15.24 -3.40
C ASP A 190 -12.72 -15.67 -3.20
N TYR A 191 -11.79 -14.75 -3.46
CA TYR A 191 -10.35 -15.01 -3.37
C TYR A 191 -9.62 -13.87 -2.65
N LEU A 192 -8.49 -14.25 -2.07
CA LEU A 192 -7.51 -13.36 -1.46
C LEU A 192 -6.15 -13.57 -2.13
N VAL A 193 -5.57 -12.51 -2.63
CA VAL A 193 -4.16 -12.41 -2.99
C VAL A 193 -3.43 -11.73 -1.84
N SER A 194 -2.31 -12.32 -1.42
CA SER A 194 -1.40 -11.71 -0.45
C SER A 194 -0.03 -11.56 -1.06
N SER A 195 0.57 -10.38 -0.97
CA SER A 195 1.98 -10.20 -1.30
C SER A 195 2.86 -11.04 -0.37
N THR A 196 4.10 -11.27 -0.78
CA THR A 196 5.13 -11.95 0.04
C THR A 196 5.97 -10.96 0.86
N SER A 197 5.76 -9.65 0.69
CA SER A 197 6.39 -8.58 1.47
C SER A 197 5.89 -8.54 2.92
N LEU A 198 6.60 -7.81 3.78
CA LEU A 198 6.20 -7.51 5.15
C LEU A 198 6.30 -5.99 5.38
N PRO A 199 5.21 -5.32 5.76
CA PRO A 199 3.85 -5.87 5.92
C PRO A 199 3.26 -6.37 4.59
N ALA A 200 2.33 -7.33 4.67
CA ALA A 200 1.72 -7.91 3.48
C ALA A 200 0.63 -6.98 2.90
N ASP A 201 0.54 -6.91 1.58
CA ASP A 201 -0.60 -6.32 0.90
C ASP A 201 -1.66 -7.39 0.66
N PHE A 202 -2.89 -7.15 1.10
CA PHE A 202 -4.05 -7.99 0.88
C PHE A 202 -4.93 -7.41 -0.22
N ILE A 203 -5.21 -8.22 -1.25
CA ILE A 203 -6.08 -7.85 -2.37
C ILE A 203 -7.21 -8.87 -2.43
N PHE A 204 -8.43 -8.41 -2.20
CA PHE A 204 -9.63 -9.22 -2.22
C PHE A 204 -10.32 -9.12 -3.58
N ILE A 205 -10.75 -10.27 -4.08
CA ILE A 205 -11.27 -10.44 -5.43
C ILE A 205 -12.65 -11.08 -5.34
N ILE A 206 -13.62 -10.49 -6.01
CA ILE A 206 -14.99 -10.99 -6.08
C ILE A 206 -15.39 -11.23 -7.53
N LYS A 207 -16.22 -12.23 -7.76
CA LYS A 207 -16.83 -12.48 -9.06
C LYS A 207 -17.65 -11.26 -9.50
N SER A 208 -17.46 -10.84 -10.73
CA SER A 208 -18.27 -9.77 -11.31
C SER A 208 -19.66 -10.29 -11.66
N ASP A 209 -20.68 -9.45 -11.44
CA ASP A 209 -22.06 -9.75 -11.84
C ASP A 209 -22.27 -9.55 -13.36
N SER A 210 -21.21 -9.20 -14.11
CA SER A 210 -21.31 -9.11 -15.57
C SER A 210 -21.70 -10.47 -16.15
N ARG A 211 -22.89 -10.53 -16.73
CA ARG A 211 -23.44 -11.70 -17.42
C ARG A 211 -22.76 -11.85 -18.79
N GLY A 212 -21.51 -12.34 -18.79
CA GLY A 212 -20.85 -12.78 -20.01
C GLY A 212 -21.09 -14.29 -20.21
N GLU A 213 -21.39 -14.72 -21.42
CA GLU A 213 -21.47 -16.14 -21.80
C GLU A 213 -20.09 -16.80 -21.91
N ALA A 214 -19.04 -16.19 -21.39
CA ALA A 214 -17.67 -16.66 -21.53
C ALA A 214 -17.35 -17.82 -20.56
N GLU A 215 -16.57 -18.79 -21.02
CA GLU A 215 -16.03 -19.89 -20.21
C GLU A 215 -15.16 -19.42 -19.04
N VAL A 216 -14.66 -18.18 -19.10
CA VAL A 216 -13.81 -17.56 -18.06
C VAL A 216 -14.65 -16.58 -17.26
N CYS A 217 -14.70 -16.79 -15.94
CA CYS A 217 -15.42 -15.89 -15.06
C CYS A 217 -14.59 -14.60 -14.82
N ASP A 218 -15.25 -13.47 -15.00
CA ASP A 218 -14.70 -12.16 -14.67
C ASP A 218 -14.73 -11.93 -13.17
N PHE A 219 -13.61 -11.44 -12.66
CA PHE A 219 -13.44 -11.03 -11.27
C PHE A 219 -12.94 -9.59 -11.21
N VAL A 220 -13.28 -8.90 -10.14
CA VAL A 220 -12.83 -7.54 -9.89
C VAL A 220 -12.23 -7.42 -8.49
N CYS A 221 -11.28 -6.52 -8.33
CA CYS A 221 -10.80 -6.14 -7.01
C CYS A 221 -11.95 -5.47 -6.24
N CYS A 222 -12.26 -5.96 -5.04
CA CYS A 222 -13.30 -5.40 -4.19
C CYS A 222 -12.74 -4.74 -2.92
N SER A 223 -11.52 -5.06 -2.51
CA SER A 223 -10.81 -4.38 -1.42
C SER A 223 -9.31 -4.62 -1.56
N ALA A 224 -8.50 -3.62 -1.21
CA ALA A 224 -7.05 -3.73 -1.13
C ALA A 224 -6.53 -2.89 0.04
N PHE A 225 -5.63 -3.43 0.86
CA PHE A 225 -4.99 -2.70 1.95
C PHE A 225 -3.73 -3.41 2.46
N GLU A 226 -2.81 -2.64 3.00
CA GLU A 226 -1.65 -3.14 3.71
C GLU A 226 -2.05 -3.73 5.07
N GLN A 227 -1.42 -4.81 5.47
CA GLN A 227 -1.67 -5.44 6.77
C GLN A 227 -1.33 -4.50 7.93
N THR A 228 -2.34 -4.13 8.71
CA THR A 228 -2.21 -3.25 9.89
C THR A 228 -2.45 -3.97 11.22
N GLY A 229 -2.82 -5.23 11.19
CA GLY A 229 -3.13 -6.00 12.40
C GLY A 229 -3.49 -7.44 12.06
N ARG A 230 -4.74 -7.70 11.65
CA ARG A 230 -5.24 -9.05 11.39
C ARG A 230 -4.55 -9.68 10.18
N ASP A 231 -4.23 -10.98 10.32
CA ASP A 231 -3.73 -11.75 9.18
C ASP A 231 -4.91 -12.45 8.47
N PHE A 232 -5.27 -11.95 7.31
CA PHE A 232 -6.34 -12.51 6.49
C PHE A 232 -5.96 -13.80 5.75
N ARG A 233 -4.73 -14.31 5.90
CA ARG A 233 -4.29 -15.62 5.39
C ARG A 233 -4.63 -16.74 6.36
N GLU A 234 -4.87 -16.40 7.63
CA GLU A 234 -5.12 -17.37 8.70
C GLU A 234 -6.34 -18.26 8.36
N ASN A 235 -6.16 -19.56 8.48
CA ASN A 235 -7.19 -20.59 8.20
C ASN A 235 -7.74 -20.58 6.75
N GLN A 236 -7.10 -19.85 5.82
CA GLN A 236 -7.53 -19.84 4.42
C GLN A 236 -6.82 -20.92 3.60
N ARG A 237 -7.54 -21.52 2.64
CA ARG A 237 -6.98 -22.56 1.77
C ARG A 237 -6.21 -21.97 0.62
N MET A 238 -4.89 -22.17 0.63
CA MET A 238 -4.01 -21.74 -0.46
C MET A 238 -4.32 -22.53 -1.75
N ARG A 239 -4.21 -21.84 -2.89
CA ARG A 239 -4.30 -22.39 -4.24
C ARG A 239 -2.97 -22.21 -4.96
N THR A 240 -2.58 -23.22 -5.71
CA THR A 240 -1.31 -23.16 -6.47
C THR A 240 -1.57 -22.53 -7.82
N ILE A 241 -1.01 -21.34 -8.06
CA ILE A 241 -1.00 -20.72 -9.38
C ILE A 241 -0.08 -21.53 -10.29
N LEU A 242 -0.57 -21.89 -11.46
CA LEU A 242 0.12 -22.67 -12.49
C LEU A 242 0.50 -21.82 -13.70
N LYS A 243 -0.30 -20.79 -14.01
CA LYS A 243 -0.02 -19.84 -15.08
C LYS A 243 -0.55 -18.45 -14.72
N LYS A 244 0.20 -17.41 -15.10
CA LYS A 244 -0.22 -15.99 -15.04
C LYS A 244 0.06 -15.33 -16.39
N GLU A 245 -0.92 -14.62 -16.88
CA GLU A 245 -0.85 -13.86 -18.12
C GLU A 245 -1.41 -12.48 -17.89
N ARG A 246 -0.78 -11.47 -18.49
CA ARG A 246 -1.27 -10.10 -18.56
C ARG A 246 -1.67 -9.81 -20.01
N PHE A 247 -2.89 -9.38 -20.18
CA PHE A 247 -3.45 -8.98 -21.47
C PHE A 247 -3.68 -7.48 -21.47
N HIS A 248 -3.12 -6.76 -22.45
CA HIS A 248 -3.32 -5.33 -22.62
C HIS A 248 -4.56 -5.10 -23.47
N ILE A 249 -5.62 -4.61 -22.86
CA ILE A 249 -6.96 -4.49 -23.47
C ILE A 249 -6.94 -3.62 -24.73
N PRO A 250 -6.30 -2.41 -24.75
CA PRO A 250 -6.31 -1.55 -25.92
C PRO A 250 -5.61 -2.12 -27.16
N THR A 251 -4.53 -2.89 -26.98
CA THR A 251 -3.73 -3.41 -28.11
C THR A 251 -3.98 -4.88 -28.43
N GLY A 252 -4.70 -5.59 -27.56
CA GLY A 252 -4.91 -7.03 -27.71
C GLY A 252 -3.65 -7.89 -27.50
N THR A 253 -2.56 -7.33 -26.95
CA THR A 253 -1.31 -8.04 -26.73
C THR A 253 -1.30 -8.75 -25.38
N SER A 254 -0.73 -9.96 -25.33
CA SER A 254 -0.57 -10.72 -24.10
C SER A 254 0.89 -10.97 -23.76
N VAL A 255 1.18 -11.04 -22.46
CA VAL A 255 2.50 -11.39 -21.91
C VAL A 255 2.34 -12.47 -20.85
N ILE A 256 3.09 -13.57 -20.99
CA ILE A 256 3.15 -14.63 -19.98
C ILE A 256 4.10 -14.16 -18.88
N LEU A 257 3.57 -13.95 -17.67
CA LEU A 257 4.34 -13.56 -16.49
C LEU A 257 4.91 -14.79 -15.77
N PHE A 258 4.18 -15.90 -15.81
CA PHE A 258 4.57 -17.13 -15.13
C PHE A 258 3.88 -18.33 -15.79
N ASP A 259 4.62 -19.44 -16.05
CA ASP A 259 4.07 -20.66 -16.60
C ASP A 259 4.79 -21.91 -16.07
N ARG A 260 4.05 -22.72 -15.31
CA ARG A 260 4.49 -24.07 -14.88
C ARG A 260 3.93 -25.16 -15.77
N LEU A 261 2.85 -24.91 -16.53
CA LEU A 261 2.18 -25.92 -17.34
C LEU A 261 3.05 -26.34 -18.51
N SER A 262 3.69 -25.37 -19.21
CA SER A 262 4.56 -25.66 -20.35
C SER A 262 5.82 -26.44 -19.96
N ARG A 263 6.33 -26.25 -18.71
CA ARG A 263 7.51 -26.98 -18.23
C ARG A 263 7.26 -28.46 -17.96
N GLN A 264 6.00 -28.86 -17.72
CA GLN A 264 5.65 -30.27 -17.49
C GLN A 264 5.48 -31.02 -18.80
N LEU A 265 5.03 -30.36 -19.87
CA LEU A 265 4.86 -30.97 -21.19
C LEU A 265 6.20 -31.27 -21.91
N GLN A 266 7.29 -30.61 -21.50
CA GLN A 266 8.64 -30.87 -22.05
C GLN A 266 9.38 -32.02 -21.37
N LYS A 267 8.82 -32.62 -20.32
CA LYS A 267 9.41 -33.75 -19.56
C LYS A 267 8.79 -35.10 -19.87
N VAL A 268 7.88 -35.17 -20.81
CA VAL A 268 7.27 -36.38 -21.36
C VAL A 268 7.79 -36.60 -22.79
#